data_ca052159d7ecc22b96777d35a97b4105
#
_entry.id   ca052159d7ecc22b96777d35a97b4105
#
_cell.length_a   1.000
_cell.length_b   1.000
_cell.length_c   1.000
_cell.angle_alpha   90.00
_cell.angle_beta   90.00
_cell.angle_gamma   90.00
#
_symmetry.space_group_name_H-M   'P 1'
#
loop_
_entity.id
_entity.type
_entity.pdbx_description
1 polymer ?
#
loop_
_entity_poly.entity_id
_entity_poly.type
_entity_poly.pdbx_seq_one_letter_code
_entity_poly.pdbx_strand_id
1 'polypeptide(L)'
;VNEVLLDANEVLVIAYPDLVNLRDAQAIFDRLMEKRNVDAPTRLILNRVGMAKRTELGPNDFKGPVTMTPTLNIPFEPNLYGMALNNGKSVVEENKRAKSTKLFDELAKIVSGRMQSEKQRPGRMVPNFLRSDK
;
A
#
# COMPACT_ATOMS: atom_id res chain seq x y z
N VAL A 1 14.94 13.16 12.29
CA VAL A 1 14.00 12.59 11.32
C VAL A 1 14.61 11.37 10.62
N ASN A 2 15.85 11.49 10.19
CA ASN A 2 16.52 10.40 9.50
C ASN A 2 16.72 9.15 10.37
N GLU A 3 17.03 9.32 11.64
CA GLU A 3 17.24 8.21 12.58
C GLU A 3 15.97 7.40 12.79
N VAL A 4 14.82 8.06 12.95
CA VAL A 4 13.53 7.38 13.12
C VAL A 4 13.19 6.53 11.90
N LEU A 5 13.42 7.04 10.70
CA LEU A 5 13.19 6.30 9.47
C LEU A 5 14.14 5.12 9.30
N LEU A 6 15.38 5.26 9.75
CA LEU A 6 16.38 4.19 9.66
C LEU A 6 16.10 3.04 10.64
N ASP A 7 15.59 3.37 11.83
CA ASP A 7 15.32 2.40 12.89
C ASP A 7 13.93 1.76 12.81
N ALA A 8 13.04 2.33 12.02
CA ALA A 8 11.69 1.79 11.86
C ALA A 8 11.73 0.37 11.26
N ASN A 9 10.90 -0.52 11.78
CA ASN A 9 10.78 -1.88 11.26
C ASN A 9 10.24 -1.88 9.83
N GLU A 10 9.36 -0.94 9.51
CA GLU A 10 8.75 -0.78 8.20
C GLU A 10 8.48 0.69 7.93
N VAL A 11 8.68 1.13 6.69
CA VAL A 11 8.37 2.49 6.25
C VAL A 11 7.32 2.43 5.15
N LEU A 12 6.24 3.16 5.34
CA LEU A 12 5.21 3.33 4.33
C LEU A 12 5.32 4.72 3.71
N VAL A 13 5.59 4.78 2.43
CA VAL A 13 5.58 6.03 1.66
C VAL A 13 4.21 6.16 1.00
N ILE A 14 3.48 7.19 1.33
CA ILE A 14 2.15 7.45 0.78
C ILE A 14 2.26 8.59 -0.22
N ALA A 15 1.81 8.34 -1.44
CA ALA A 15 1.91 9.29 -2.54
C ALA A 15 0.59 9.38 -3.32
N TYR A 16 0.32 10.55 -3.90
CA TYR A 16 -0.71 10.69 -4.91
C TYR A 16 -0.14 10.25 -6.27
N PRO A 17 -1.00 9.77 -7.17
CA PRO A 17 -0.56 9.31 -8.50
C PRO A 17 -0.33 10.48 -9.47
N ASP A 18 0.61 11.35 -9.15
CA ASP A 18 1.04 12.47 -10.00
C ASP A 18 2.56 12.53 -10.13
N LEU A 19 3.03 13.36 -11.06
CA LEU A 19 4.45 13.44 -11.39
C LEU A 19 5.30 14.00 -10.23
N VAL A 20 4.77 14.96 -9.47
CA VAL A 20 5.48 15.56 -8.33
C VAL A 20 5.69 14.50 -7.25
N ASN A 21 4.63 13.79 -6.91
CA ASN A 21 4.68 12.70 -5.93
C ASN A 21 5.60 11.56 -6.38
N LEU A 22 5.61 11.24 -7.68
CA LEU A 22 6.51 10.24 -8.24
C LEU A 22 7.98 10.62 -8.00
N ARG A 23 8.35 11.87 -8.28
CA ARG A 23 9.71 12.38 -8.06
C ARG A 23 10.09 12.39 -6.58
N ASP A 24 9.17 12.83 -5.73
CA ASP A 24 9.41 12.88 -4.28
C ASP A 24 9.54 11.47 -3.69
N ALA A 25 8.68 10.56 -4.11
CA ALA A 25 8.76 9.15 -3.71
C ALA A 25 10.09 8.54 -4.15
N GLN A 26 10.52 8.77 -5.37
CA GLN A 26 11.81 8.29 -5.87
C GLN A 26 12.97 8.79 -5.00
N ALA A 27 12.99 10.08 -4.68
CA ALA A 27 14.04 10.65 -3.83
C ALA A 27 14.07 10.04 -2.44
N ILE A 28 12.90 9.77 -1.85
CA ILE A 28 12.78 9.12 -0.55
C ILE A 28 13.29 7.66 -0.62
N PHE A 29 12.85 6.91 -1.61
CA PHE A 29 13.28 5.52 -1.80
C PHE A 29 14.79 5.41 -2.01
N ASP A 30 15.37 6.27 -2.83
CA ASP A 30 16.81 6.27 -3.07
C ASP A 30 17.60 6.47 -1.76
N ARG A 31 17.18 7.42 -0.93
CA ARG A 31 17.81 7.67 0.37
C ARG A 31 17.65 6.49 1.33
N LEU A 32 16.48 5.88 1.34
CA LEU A 32 16.21 4.75 2.23
C LEU A 32 16.96 3.50 1.78
N MET A 33 17.07 3.26 0.48
CA MET A 33 17.83 2.13 -0.07
C MET A 33 19.32 2.22 0.27
N GLU A 34 19.89 3.42 0.27
CA GLU A 34 21.30 3.62 0.61
C GLU A 34 21.61 3.37 2.10
N LYS A 35 20.66 3.64 2.98
CA LYS A 35 20.92 3.73 4.43
C LYS A 35 20.21 2.66 5.26
N ARG A 36 19.17 2.04 4.75
CA ARG A 36 18.42 1.04 5.49
C ARG A 36 18.95 -0.36 5.25
N ASN A 37 18.80 -1.20 6.25
CA ASN A 37 19.08 -2.62 6.12
C ASN A 37 18.12 -3.27 5.12
N VAL A 38 18.62 -4.20 4.32
CA VAL A 38 17.84 -4.91 3.27
C VAL A 38 16.61 -5.62 3.85
N ASP A 39 16.68 -6.02 5.11
CA ASP A 39 15.59 -6.75 5.79
C ASP A 39 14.46 -5.85 6.29
N ALA A 40 14.62 -4.53 6.22
CA ALA A 40 13.61 -3.57 6.67
C ALA A 40 12.83 -3.03 5.47
N PRO A 41 11.60 -3.51 5.21
CA PRO A 41 10.89 -3.17 4.00
C PRO A 41 10.45 -1.70 3.96
N THR A 42 10.51 -1.11 2.77
CA THR A 42 9.91 0.18 2.44
C THR A 42 8.86 -0.06 1.38
N ARG A 43 7.64 0.39 1.63
CA ARG A 43 6.49 0.14 0.75
C ARG A 43 5.92 1.43 0.23
N LEU A 44 5.42 1.39 -1.00
CA LEU A 44 4.71 2.51 -1.64
C LEU A 44 3.21 2.24 -1.63
N ILE A 45 2.45 3.23 -1.18
CA ILE A 45 0.99 3.20 -1.19
C ILE A 45 0.51 4.40 -1.98
N LEU A 46 -0.25 4.15 -3.03
CA LEU A 46 -0.91 5.20 -3.78
C LEU A 46 -2.25 5.54 -3.15
N ASN A 47 -2.48 6.81 -2.88
CA ASN A 47 -3.72 7.33 -2.29
C ASN A 47 -4.49 8.18 -3.29
N ARG A 48 -5.80 8.27 -3.11
CA ARG A 48 -6.72 9.01 -3.97
C ARG A 48 -6.65 8.61 -5.44
N VAL A 49 -6.47 7.34 -5.69
CA VAL A 49 -6.45 6.79 -7.05
C VAL A 49 -7.81 6.96 -7.71
N GLY A 50 -7.82 7.53 -8.90
CA GLY A 50 -9.04 7.82 -9.66
C GLY A 50 -9.60 9.22 -9.46
N MET A 51 -8.97 10.06 -8.64
CA MET A 51 -9.41 11.45 -8.43
C MET A 51 -9.24 12.32 -9.68
N ALA A 52 -8.13 12.16 -10.37
CA ALA A 52 -7.76 12.98 -11.53
C ALA A 52 -7.56 12.12 -12.77
N LYS A 53 -8.59 11.43 -13.19
CA LYS A 53 -8.56 10.35 -14.20
C LYS A 53 -7.76 10.63 -15.48
N ARG A 54 -7.70 11.89 -15.94
CA ARG A 54 -7.02 12.23 -17.19
C ARG A 54 -5.54 12.52 -17.03
N THR A 55 -5.11 13.00 -15.88
CA THR A 55 -3.75 13.45 -15.62
C THR A 55 -3.01 12.54 -14.66
N GLU A 56 -3.69 11.56 -14.13
CA GLU A 56 -3.18 10.64 -13.13
C GLU A 56 -2.21 9.64 -13.75
N LEU A 57 -1.10 9.42 -13.05
CA LEU A 57 -0.18 8.36 -13.39
C LEU A 57 -0.73 7.00 -12.94
N GLY A 58 -0.54 5.98 -13.76
CA GLY A 58 -0.90 4.62 -13.39
C GLY A 58 0.15 3.98 -12.47
N PRO A 59 -0.21 2.88 -11.78
CA PRO A 59 0.75 2.15 -10.93
C PRO A 59 2.00 1.70 -11.67
N ASN A 60 1.91 1.43 -12.97
CA ASN A 60 3.04 1.03 -13.79
C ASN A 60 4.06 2.15 -14.03
N ASP A 61 3.61 3.41 -13.99
CA ASP A 61 4.50 4.56 -14.15
C ASP A 61 5.47 4.70 -12.98
N PHE A 62 5.10 4.20 -11.82
CA PHE A 62 5.95 4.17 -10.62
C PHE A 62 6.98 3.04 -10.63
N LYS A 63 6.78 1.99 -11.39
CA LYS A 63 7.68 0.83 -11.42
C LYS A 63 9.05 1.12 -12.02
N GLY A 64 9.12 2.04 -12.98
CA GLY A 64 10.36 2.38 -13.65
C GLY A 64 11.28 3.23 -12.78
N PRO A 65 10.89 4.48 -12.46
CA PRO A 65 11.72 5.39 -11.68
C PRO A 65 11.87 4.96 -10.20
N VAL A 66 10.79 4.48 -9.61
CA VAL A 66 10.79 3.99 -8.24
C VAL A 66 10.84 2.48 -8.29
N THR A 67 11.95 1.86 -8.27
CA THR A 67 12.16 0.41 -8.39
C THR A 67 11.26 -0.47 -7.50
N MET A 68 10.09 0.03 -7.14
CA MET A 68 9.11 -0.65 -6.29
C MET A 68 7.71 -0.54 -6.87
N THR A 69 7.06 -1.68 -7.00
CA THR A 69 5.63 -1.74 -7.32
C THR A 69 4.80 -1.21 -6.15
N PRO A 70 3.81 -0.35 -6.40
CA PRO A 70 2.88 0.06 -5.35
C PRO A 70 2.24 -1.16 -4.67
N THR A 71 2.30 -1.19 -3.35
CA THR A 71 1.75 -2.29 -2.55
C THR A 71 0.23 -2.27 -2.54
N LEU A 72 -0.34 -1.08 -2.37
CA LEU A 72 -1.78 -0.85 -2.38
C LEU A 72 -2.12 0.41 -3.17
N ASN A 73 -3.29 0.39 -3.80
CA ASN A 73 -3.87 1.54 -4.50
C ASN A 73 -5.21 1.87 -3.85
N ILE A 74 -5.23 2.90 -3.00
CA ILE A 74 -6.42 3.32 -2.27
C ILE A 74 -7.25 4.23 -3.17
N PRO A 75 -8.49 3.84 -3.51
CA PRO A 75 -9.32 4.62 -4.41
C PRO A 75 -9.81 5.91 -3.77
N PHE A 76 -10.09 6.90 -4.61
CA PHE A 76 -10.74 8.13 -4.21
C PHE A 76 -12.24 7.91 -4.00
N GLU A 77 -12.66 7.90 -2.75
CA GLU A 77 -14.05 7.68 -2.34
C GLU A 77 -14.52 8.84 -1.41
N PRO A 78 -14.73 10.06 -1.94
CA PRO A 78 -14.98 11.25 -1.11
C PRO A 78 -16.25 11.14 -0.27
N ASN A 79 -17.29 10.49 -0.77
CA ASN A 79 -18.52 10.29 -0.02
C ASN A 79 -18.32 9.42 1.22
N LEU A 80 -17.58 8.33 1.07
CA LEU A 80 -17.27 7.43 2.17
C LEU A 80 -16.49 8.15 3.29
N TYR A 81 -15.42 8.84 2.92
CA TYR A 81 -14.58 9.57 3.90
C TYR A 81 -15.32 10.73 4.52
N GLY A 82 -16.10 11.47 3.70
CA GLY A 82 -16.91 12.58 4.19
C GLY A 82 -17.97 12.14 5.19
N MET A 83 -18.67 11.04 4.91
CA MET A 83 -19.67 10.49 5.83
C MET A 83 -19.06 9.97 7.12
N ALA A 84 -17.95 9.26 7.02
CA ALA A 84 -17.22 8.78 8.20
C ALA A 84 -16.81 9.96 9.10
N LEU A 85 -16.23 10.99 8.51
CA LEU A 85 -15.84 12.19 9.25
C LEU A 85 -17.03 12.88 9.92
N ASN A 86 -18.13 13.07 9.20
CA ASN A 86 -19.33 13.70 9.74
C ASN A 86 -19.98 12.89 10.86
N ASN A 87 -19.87 11.58 10.81
CA ASN A 87 -20.41 10.66 11.82
C ASN A 87 -19.43 10.39 12.97
N GLY A 88 -18.24 10.97 12.94
CA GLY A 88 -17.22 10.73 13.96
C GLY A 88 -16.75 9.27 13.99
N LYS A 89 -16.73 8.60 12.86
CA LYS A 89 -16.35 7.20 12.71
C LYS A 89 -15.13 7.04 11.83
N SER A 90 -14.44 5.91 11.97
CA SER A 90 -13.47 5.49 10.99
C SER A 90 -14.16 5.02 9.71
N VAL A 91 -13.43 4.98 8.60
CA VAL A 91 -13.94 4.45 7.33
C VAL A 91 -14.39 2.99 7.47
N VAL A 92 -13.67 2.22 8.27
CA VAL A 92 -13.99 0.82 8.53
C VAL A 92 -15.33 0.67 9.26
N GLU A 93 -15.59 1.52 10.26
CA GLU A 93 -16.85 1.53 10.98
C GLU A 93 -18.01 2.02 10.13
N GLU A 94 -17.77 3.02 9.27
CA GLU A 94 -18.80 3.59 8.41
C GLU A 94 -19.29 2.59 7.35
N ASN A 95 -18.38 1.88 6.71
CA ASN A 95 -18.76 0.88 5.71
C ASN A 95 -17.77 -0.28 5.67
N LYS A 96 -18.12 -1.37 6.30
CA LYS A 96 -17.29 -2.59 6.36
C LYS A 96 -17.06 -3.27 5.01
N ARG A 97 -17.90 -2.98 4.01
CA ARG A 97 -17.83 -3.60 2.68
C ARG A 97 -17.15 -2.74 1.62
N ALA A 98 -16.81 -1.50 1.96
CA ALA A 98 -16.15 -0.59 1.03
C ALA A 98 -14.79 -1.12 0.59
N LYS A 99 -14.37 -0.75 -0.62
CA LYS A 99 -13.03 -1.10 -1.13
C LYS A 99 -11.92 -0.58 -0.23
N SER A 100 -12.02 0.68 0.21
CA SER A 100 -11.04 1.25 1.13
C SER A 100 -10.94 0.48 2.43
N THR A 101 -12.04 0.02 2.99
CA THR A 101 -12.06 -0.79 4.21
C THR A 101 -11.27 -2.09 4.03
N LYS A 102 -11.48 -2.78 2.93
CA LYS A 102 -10.75 -4.03 2.63
C LYS A 102 -9.26 -3.79 2.44
N LEU A 103 -8.89 -2.67 1.83
CA LEU A 103 -7.49 -2.28 1.63
C LEU A 103 -6.81 -1.91 2.95
N PHE A 104 -7.50 -1.23 3.86
CA PHE A 104 -6.96 -0.96 5.20
C PHE A 104 -6.77 -2.24 6.02
N ASP A 105 -7.69 -3.19 5.92
CA ASP A 105 -7.52 -4.51 6.52
C ASP A 105 -6.29 -5.24 5.97
N GLU A 106 -6.10 -5.20 4.66
CA GLU A 106 -4.94 -5.77 3.99
C GLU A 106 -3.64 -5.09 4.44
N LEU A 107 -3.65 -3.75 4.51
CA LEU A 107 -2.51 -2.98 4.99
C LEU A 107 -2.16 -3.33 6.43
N ALA A 108 -3.15 -3.44 7.29
CA ALA A 108 -2.95 -3.85 8.68
C ALA A 108 -2.30 -5.23 8.80
N LYS A 109 -2.71 -6.17 7.96
CA LYS A 109 -2.11 -7.51 7.90
C LYS A 109 -0.67 -7.47 7.42
N ILE A 110 -0.37 -6.67 6.41
CA ILE A 110 1.00 -6.48 5.89
C ILE A 110 1.90 -5.90 6.96
N VAL A 111 1.50 -4.80 7.59
CA VAL A 111 2.29 -4.09 8.61
C VAL A 111 2.49 -4.94 9.86
N SER A 112 1.49 -5.73 10.26
CA SER A 112 1.60 -6.65 11.39
C SER A 112 2.39 -7.93 11.10
N GLY A 113 2.83 -8.15 9.88
CA GLY A 113 3.55 -9.34 9.45
C GLY A 113 2.67 -10.58 9.27
N ARG A 114 1.37 -10.49 9.43
CA ARG A 114 0.46 -11.64 9.33
C ARG A 114 0.45 -12.26 7.93
N MET A 115 0.53 -11.45 6.89
CA MET A 115 0.58 -11.97 5.53
C MET A 115 1.90 -12.66 5.20
N GLN A 116 3.00 -12.23 5.81
CA GLN A 116 4.28 -12.90 5.66
C GLN A 116 4.27 -14.27 6.32
N SER A 117 3.67 -14.39 7.48
CA SER A 117 3.55 -15.66 8.18
C SER A 117 2.64 -16.65 7.44
N GLU A 118 1.64 -16.18 6.75
CA GLU A 118 0.78 -17.03 5.91
C GLU A 118 1.51 -17.55 4.66
N LYS A 119 2.36 -16.72 4.06
CA LYS A 119 3.20 -17.14 2.91
C LYS A 119 4.31 -18.12 3.32
N GLN A 120 4.73 -18.09 4.57
CA GLN A 120 5.79 -18.96 5.09
C GLN A 120 5.26 -20.25 5.70
N ARG A 121 3.97 -20.46 5.80
CA ARG A 121 3.41 -21.73 6.27
C ARG A 121 3.57 -22.81 5.18
N PRO A 122 4.58 -23.70 5.31
CA PRO A 122 4.68 -24.84 4.41
C PRO A 122 3.57 -25.82 4.79
N GLY A 123 2.50 -25.86 4.11
CA GLY A 123 1.43 -26.79 4.43
C GLY A 123 0.07 -26.43 3.87
N ARG A 124 -0.05 -25.26 3.30
CA ARG A 124 -1.23 -24.90 2.50
C ARG A 124 -0.93 -24.91 1.01
N MET A 125 -0.17 -25.88 0.58
CA MET A 125 -0.25 -26.26 -0.82
C MET A 125 -1.62 -26.86 -1.03
N VAL A 126 -2.49 -26.10 -1.68
CA VAL A 126 -3.72 -26.67 -2.23
C VAL A 126 -3.27 -27.81 -3.15
N PRO A 127 -3.67 -29.05 -2.88
CA PRO A 127 -3.30 -30.16 -3.74
C PRO A 127 -3.63 -29.83 -5.19
N ASN A 128 -2.73 -30.17 -6.10
CA ASN A 128 -2.90 -29.87 -7.52
C ASN A 128 -4.23 -30.35 -8.10
N PHE A 129 -4.81 -31.39 -7.54
CA PHE A 129 -6.11 -31.87 -7.99
C PHE A 129 -7.27 -30.92 -7.68
N LEU A 130 -7.16 -30.06 -6.69
CA LEU A 130 -8.15 -29.02 -6.41
C LEU A 130 -8.01 -27.80 -7.32
N ARG A 131 -6.91 -27.73 -8.08
CA ARG A 131 -6.68 -26.68 -9.09
C ARG A 131 -7.05 -27.10 -10.50
N SER A 132 -7.33 -28.35 -10.72
CA SER A 132 -7.49 -28.92 -12.06
C SER A 132 -8.91 -28.80 -12.65
N ASP A 133 -9.85 -28.21 -11.92
CA ASP A 133 -11.25 -28.19 -12.32
C ASP A 133 -11.64 -26.97 -13.16
N LYS A 134 -10.70 -26.46 -13.94
CA LYS A 134 -11.02 -25.29 -14.78
C LYS A 134 -10.35 -25.35 -16.10
#